data_d453d177a701767c269af98e2f396149
#
_entry.id   d453d177a701767c269af98e2f396149
#
_cell.length_a   1.000
_cell.length_b   1.000
_cell.length_c   1.000
_cell.angle_alpha   90.00
_cell.angle_beta   90.00
_cell.angle_gamma   90.00
#
_symmetry.space_group_name_H-M   'P 1'
#
loop_
_entity.id
_entity.type
_entity.pdbx_description
1 polymer ?
#
loop_
_entity_poly.entity_id
_entity_poly.type
_entity_poly.pdbx_seq_one_letter_code
_entity_poly.pdbx_strand_id
1 'polypeptide(L)'
;MKVVQRPLRSGFALLALVATIACGNGDSPSSPSPAPAGPAPPAAGANVFYTAIGASDANGVGGSVVCIPFAPCDTGTGYVPVLARSLRTGREVTVRNLGIPGAFLSPAAEQISREQGHSTTGNFVDREMPFVPGETTLVTVFGGGNDVNAITEAAERGAGGSDTKGYLDAQIRAFGTDYARLITGVRGRAANAFIIVVNVPNMAALPYARGYSEPRRRIMQHLSVGFAREANRQAAPGIVVLDLMCDGQAYDASRFSSDGFHPNDAGYSHLADRLRAIVNGASSSASGSCSQMTVVAAL
;
A
#
# COMPACT_ATOMS: atom_id res chain seq x y z
N MET A 1 -61.80 -9.98 41.00
CA MET A 1 -63.03 -10.18 40.23
C MET A 1 -62.60 -10.95 38.98
N LYS A 2 -62.67 -12.18 38.97
CA LYS A 2 -63.62 -13.16 38.43
C LYS A 2 -64.24 -12.71 37.10
N VAL A 3 -63.95 -13.49 36.08
CA VAL A 3 -64.87 -14.26 35.24
C VAL A 3 -64.74 -13.85 33.79
N VAL A 4 -64.75 -14.62 32.72
CA VAL A 4 -65.06 -16.02 32.39
C VAL A 4 -64.63 -16.33 31.00
N GLN A 5 -64.16 -17.55 30.74
CA GLN A 5 -64.04 -18.17 29.48
C GLN A 5 -65.38 -18.50 28.82
N ARG A 6 -65.42 -18.51 27.46
CA ARG A 6 -66.15 -19.57 26.74
C ARG A 6 -65.73 -19.65 25.24
N PRO A 7 -65.75 -20.83 24.70
CA PRO A 7 -65.26 -21.14 23.34
C PRO A 7 -66.44 -21.28 22.33
N LEU A 8 -66.19 -21.15 21.04
CA LEU A 8 -67.05 -21.66 19.97
C LEU A 8 -66.26 -22.24 18.80
N ARG A 9 -66.43 -23.37 18.60
CA ARG A 9 -66.61 -24.51 17.71
C ARG A 9 -66.53 -24.17 16.22
N SER A 10 -65.61 -24.87 15.55
CA SER A 10 -65.75 -25.76 14.40
C SER A 10 -66.62 -25.33 13.19
N GLY A 11 -65.95 -25.24 12.06
CA GLY A 11 -66.56 -25.32 10.72
C GLY A 11 -65.50 -25.72 9.70
N PHE A 12 -65.36 -27.03 9.41
CA PHE A 12 -64.59 -27.56 8.30
C PHE A 12 -65.36 -27.29 7.00
N ALA A 13 -64.77 -26.55 6.05
CA ALA A 13 -65.18 -26.56 4.68
C ALA A 13 -64.01 -27.04 3.83
N LEU A 14 -64.12 -28.24 3.32
CA LEU A 14 -63.22 -28.84 2.31
C LEU A 14 -63.52 -28.14 0.99
N LEU A 15 -62.56 -27.29 0.49
CA LEU A 15 -62.56 -26.87 -0.92
C LEU A 15 -61.45 -27.62 -1.63
N ALA A 16 -61.83 -28.50 -2.54
CA ALA A 16 -60.92 -29.16 -3.48
C ALA A 16 -60.44 -28.14 -4.48
N LEU A 17 -59.15 -27.76 -4.43
CA LEU A 17 -58.51 -26.94 -5.45
C LEU A 17 -57.83 -27.82 -6.48
N VAL A 18 -58.34 -27.79 -7.70
CA VAL A 18 -57.75 -28.42 -8.86
C VAL A 18 -56.49 -27.65 -9.21
N ALA A 19 -55.31 -28.30 -9.05
CA ALA A 19 -54.03 -27.73 -9.45
C ALA A 19 -53.86 -27.93 -10.98
N THR A 20 -53.97 -26.85 -11.74
CA THR A 20 -53.47 -26.78 -13.10
C THR A 20 -51.96 -26.61 -13.05
N ILE A 21 -51.25 -27.65 -13.51
CA ILE A 21 -49.80 -27.57 -13.73
C ILE A 21 -49.57 -26.72 -14.99
N ALA A 22 -49.22 -25.45 -14.79
CA ALA A 22 -48.63 -24.63 -15.81
C ALA A 22 -47.14 -24.93 -15.87
N CYS A 23 -46.69 -25.52 -17.00
CA CYS A 23 -45.26 -25.57 -17.32
C CYS A 23 -44.74 -24.14 -17.50
N GLY A 24 -44.23 -23.54 -16.43
CA GLY A 24 -43.46 -22.31 -16.50
C GLY A 24 -42.05 -22.64 -16.96
N ASN A 25 -41.61 -22.03 -18.07
CA ASN A 25 -40.20 -21.99 -18.47
C ASN A 25 -39.38 -21.52 -17.30
N GLY A 26 -38.55 -22.38 -16.74
CA GLY A 26 -37.62 -22.02 -15.70
C GLY A 26 -36.56 -21.10 -16.27
N ASP A 27 -36.68 -19.79 -16.00
CA ASP A 27 -35.56 -18.87 -16.13
C ASP A 27 -34.47 -19.33 -15.16
N SER A 28 -33.43 -19.94 -15.70
CA SER A 28 -32.22 -20.23 -14.93
C SER A 28 -31.70 -18.89 -14.34
N PRO A 29 -31.37 -18.82 -13.05
CA PRO A 29 -30.81 -17.61 -12.50
C PRO A 29 -29.57 -17.25 -13.33
N SER A 30 -29.59 -16.07 -13.96
CA SER A 30 -28.45 -15.55 -14.69
C SER A 30 -27.27 -15.47 -13.72
N SER A 31 -26.19 -16.18 -14.04
CA SER A 31 -24.95 -16.05 -13.27
C SER A 31 -24.60 -14.57 -13.17
N PRO A 32 -24.21 -14.07 -11.98
CA PRO A 32 -23.83 -12.69 -11.83
C PRO A 32 -22.73 -12.34 -12.84
N SER A 33 -22.93 -11.26 -13.57
CA SER A 33 -21.93 -10.75 -14.53
C SER A 33 -20.59 -10.60 -13.81
N PRO A 34 -19.47 -11.10 -14.35
CA PRO A 34 -18.17 -10.94 -13.71
C PRO A 34 -17.92 -9.45 -13.46
N ALA A 35 -17.43 -9.12 -12.26
CA ALA A 35 -17.07 -7.75 -11.93
C ALA A 35 -16.10 -7.19 -13.00
N PRO A 36 -16.21 -5.90 -13.37
CA PRO A 36 -15.33 -5.30 -14.37
C PRO A 36 -13.87 -5.55 -14.00
N ALA A 37 -13.09 -6.07 -14.92
CA ALA A 37 -11.66 -6.18 -14.75
C ALA A 37 -11.08 -4.77 -14.56
N GLY A 38 -10.26 -4.54 -13.53
CA GLY A 38 -9.58 -3.27 -13.33
C GLY A 38 -8.53 -3.01 -14.42
N PRO A 39 -7.91 -1.80 -14.44
CA PRO A 39 -6.86 -1.49 -15.39
C PRO A 39 -5.74 -2.54 -15.38
N ALA A 40 -5.36 -3.02 -16.56
CA ALA A 40 -4.25 -3.96 -16.73
C ALA A 40 -2.91 -3.22 -16.79
N PRO A 41 -1.78 -3.91 -16.58
CA PRO A 41 -0.46 -3.35 -16.88
C PRO A 41 -0.41 -2.79 -18.32
N PRO A 42 0.36 -1.70 -18.56
CA PRO A 42 0.52 -1.18 -19.90
C PRO A 42 1.00 -2.26 -20.88
N ALA A 43 0.27 -2.45 -21.98
CA ALA A 43 0.59 -3.47 -22.97
C ALA A 43 2.01 -3.28 -23.55
N ALA A 44 2.63 -4.36 -24.04
CA ALA A 44 3.92 -4.28 -24.71
C ALA A 44 3.81 -3.31 -25.91
N GLY A 45 4.79 -2.40 -26.05
CA GLY A 45 4.81 -1.38 -27.11
C GLY A 45 3.88 -0.18 -26.88
N ALA A 46 2.96 -0.20 -25.93
CA ALA A 46 2.13 0.97 -25.61
C ALA A 46 2.96 2.03 -24.86
N ASN A 47 2.71 3.31 -25.14
CA ASN A 47 3.32 4.41 -24.40
C ASN A 47 2.92 4.37 -22.92
N VAL A 48 3.87 4.67 -22.04
CA VAL A 48 3.68 4.67 -20.61
C VAL A 48 3.82 6.08 -20.04
N PHE A 49 2.74 6.55 -19.41
CA PHE A 49 2.80 7.73 -18.54
C PHE A 49 2.96 7.22 -17.10
N TYR A 50 4.21 7.23 -16.63
CA TYR A 50 4.58 6.71 -15.32
C TYR A 50 4.63 7.81 -14.28
N THR A 51 3.81 7.70 -13.23
CA THR A 51 3.83 8.58 -12.06
C THR A 51 4.32 7.81 -10.84
N ALA A 52 5.33 8.32 -10.16
CA ALA A 52 5.81 7.79 -8.88
C ALA A 52 5.37 8.69 -7.73
N ILE A 53 4.75 8.10 -6.72
CA ILE A 53 4.43 8.69 -5.42
C ILE A 53 5.36 8.04 -4.39
N GLY A 54 6.06 8.84 -3.58
CA GLY A 54 7.00 8.30 -2.63
C GLY A 54 7.82 9.35 -1.89
N ALA A 55 8.71 8.92 -1.03
CA ALA A 55 9.58 9.80 -0.28
C ALA A 55 10.98 9.90 -0.93
N SER A 56 12.02 9.86 -0.11
CA SER A 56 13.43 9.89 -0.52
C SER A 56 13.81 8.77 -1.49
N ASP A 57 13.20 7.59 -1.33
CA ASP A 57 13.43 6.44 -2.22
C ASP A 57 13.02 6.73 -3.67
N ALA A 58 11.95 7.50 -3.89
CA ALA A 58 11.51 7.88 -5.23
C ALA A 58 12.52 8.82 -5.92
N ASN A 59 13.28 9.57 -5.14
CA ASN A 59 14.36 10.43 -5.62
C ASN A 59 15.73 9.73 -5.66
N GLY A 60 15.83 8.50 -5.15
CA GLY A 60 17.07 7.72 -5.15
C GLY A 60 18.09 8.19 -4.12
N VAL A 61 17.64 8.73 -2.97
CA VAL A 61 18.54 9.06 -1.86
C VAL A 61 19.26 7.78 -1.41
N GLY A 62 20.57 7.86 -1.23
CA GLY A 62 21.43 6.70 -0.97
C GLY A 62 22.07 6.09 -2.22
N GLY A 63 21.53 6.36 -3.39
CA GLY A 63 22.15 6.03 -4.67
C GLY A 63 23.23 7.02 -5.09
N SER A 64 24.02 6.66 -6.12
CA SER A 64 25.14 7.48 -6.59
C SER A 64 24.68 8.74 -7.33
N VAL A 65 23.49 8.74 -7.96
CA VAL A 65 22.89 9.90 -8.64
C VAL A 65 21.46 10.10 -8.13
N VAL A 66 21.31 11.07 -7.24
CA VAL A 66 20.02 11.44 -6.62
C VAL A 66 19.29 12.43 -7.53
N CYS A 67 17.99 12.22 -7.71
CA CYS A 67 17.12 13.10 -8.47
C CYS A 67 16.63 14.28 -7.64
N ILE A 68 16.58 15.46 -8.26
CA ILE A 68 15.90 16.62 -7.64
C ILE A 68 14.38 16.41 -7.78
N PRO A 69 13.60 16.63 -6.71
CA PRO A 69 12.15 16.55 -6.78
C PRO A 69 11.56 17.37 -7.93
N PHE A 70 10.58 16.80 -8.62
CA PHE A 70 9.83 17.41 -9.74
C PHE A 70 10.64 17.77 -10.99
N ALA A 71 11.95 17.51 -11.00
CA ALA A 71 12.81 17.73 -12.18
C ALA A 71 12.96 16.44 -13.00
N PRO A 72 13.17 16.55 -14.34
CA PRO A 72 13.57 15.41 -15.16
C PRO A 72 14.87 14.80 -14.65
N CYS A 73 14.94 13.46 -14.61
CA CYS A 73 16.09 12.76 -14.04
C CYS A 73 16.32 11.42 -14.75
N ASP A 74 16.74 11.45 -15.99
CA ASP A 74 16.93 10.24 -16.78
C ASP A 74 18.17 9.43 -16.38
N THR A 75 19.18 10.07 -15.79
CA THR A 75 20.44 9.46 -15.36
C THR A 75 20.45 9.00 -13.91
N GLY A 76 19.39 9.30 -13.14
CA GLY A 76 19.29 8.92 -11.72
C GLY A 76 19.44 7.42 -11.51
N THR A 77 19.95 7.04 -10.33
CA THR A 77 20.16 5.64 -9.94
C THR A 77 19.10 5.10 -8.97
N GLY A 78 18.15 5.95 -8.55
CA GLY A 78 16.96 5.53 -7.81
C GLY A 78 16.03 4.63 -8.64
N TYR A 79 15.10 3.92 -7.98
CA TYR A 79 14.24 2.95 -8.66
C TYR A 79 13.35 3.56 -9.76
N VAL A 80 12.92 4.82 -9.62
CA VAL A 80 12.04 5.49 -10.59
C VAL A 80 12.72 5.66 -11.94
N PRO A 81 13.90 6.34 -12.07
CA PRO A 81 14.58 6.46 -13.34
C PRO A 81 15.12 5.12 -13.86
N VAL A 82 15.52 4.17 -13.00
CA VAL A 82 15.96 2.84 -13.42
C VAL A 82 14.81 2.06 -14.05
N LEU A 83 13.64 2.04 -13.42
CA LEU A 83 12.43 1.43 -13.97
C LEU A 83 12.06 2.09 -15.30
N ALA A 84 12.02 3.41 -15.36
CA ALA A 84 11.66 4.15 -16.56
C ALA A 84 12.57 3.79 -17.74
N ARG A 85 13.89 3.77 -17.55
CA ARG A 85 14.86 3.35 -18.59
C ARG A 85 14.60 1.91 -19.03
N SER A 86 14.32 1.00 -18.10
CA SER A 86 14.05 -0.41 -18.40
C SER A 86 12.75 -0.62 -19.19
N LEU A 87 11.79 0.28 -19.06
CA LEU A 87 10.50 0.25 -19.76
C LEU A 87 10.58 0.89 -21.16
N ARG A 88 11.59 1.73 -21.46
CA ARG A 88 11.74 2.42 -22.76
C ARG A 88 12.10 1.48 -23.93
N THR A 89 12.35 0.21 -23.67
CA THR A 89 12.62 -0.75 -24.75
C THR A 89 11.36 -0.96 -25.59
N GLY A 90 11.34 -0.37 -26.79
CA GLY A 90 10.25 -0.49 -27.76
C GLY A 90 9.00 0.34 -27.46
N ARG A 91 9.08 1.34 -26.55
CA ARG A 91 7.97 2.25 -26.23
C ARG A 91 8.47 3.59 -25.68
N GLU A 92 7.64 4.62 -25.76
CA GLU A 92 7.91 5.88 -25.07
C GLU A 92 7.48 5.78 -23.59
N VAL A 93 8.29 6.39 -22.72
CA VAL A 93 8.00 6.48 -21.27
C VAL A 93 8.17 7.91 -20.82
N THR A 94 7.06 8.55 -20.49
CA THR A 94 7.05 9.85 -19.84
C THR A 94 6.97 9.63 -18.33
N VAL A 95 7.85 10.29 -17.57
CA VAL A 95 7.95 10.13 -16.11
C VAL A 95 7.49 11.38 -15.39
N ARG A 96 6.62 11.20 -14.42
CA ARG A 96 6.28 12.21 -13.40
C ARG A 96 6.66 11.67 -12.04
N ASN A 97 7.84 12.02 -11.55
CA ASN A 97 8.23 11.71 -10.18
C ASN A 97 7.71 12.80 -9.24
N LEU A 98 6.77 12.44 -8.36
CA LEU A 98 6.17 13.33 -7.37
C LEU A 98 6.84 13.19 -5.99
N GLY A 99 7.82 12.30 -5.87
CA GLY A 99 8.47 12.01 -4.60
C GLY A 99 9.08 13.21 -3.92
N ILE A 100 8.84 13.35 -2.63
CA ILE A 100 9.37 14.41 -1.76
C ILE A 100 10.20 13.78 -0.66
N PRO A 101 11.53 13.97 -0.62
CA PRO A 101 12.35 13.43 0.46
C PRO A 101 11.85 13.83 1.85
N GLY A 102 11.74 12.88 2.76
CA GLY A 102 11.23 13.10 4.12
C GLY A 102 9.70 13.14 4.23
N ALA A 103 8.96 13.04 3.13
CA ALA A 103 7.49 13.02 3.18
C ALA A 103 6.96 11.75 3.86
N PHE A 104 5.82 11.90 4.52
CA PHE A 104 5.05 10.83 5.15
C PHE A 104 4.01 10.30 4.17
N LEU A 105 3.60 9.05 4.32
CA LEU A 105 2.41 8.59 3.62
C LEU A 105 1.17 9.20 4.27
N SER A 106 1.10 9.13 5.61
CA SER A 106 -0.05 9.52 6.41
C SER A 106 0.06 10.96 6.92
N PRO A 107 -0.96 11.83 6.69
CA PRO A 107 -1.07 13.11 7.36
C PRO A 107 -1.03 13.01 8.90
N ALA A 108 -1.58 11.92 9.47
CA ALA A 108 -1.55 11.69 10.91
C ALA A 108 -0.10 11.47 11.42
N ALA A 109 0.71 10.68 10.72
CA ALA A 109 2.11 10.48 11.08
C ALA A 109 2.95 11.76 10.90
N GLU A 110 2.68 12.56 9.86
CA GLU A 110 3.28 13.87 9.70
C GLU A 110 2.96 14.80 10.87
N GLN A 111 1.72 14.80 11.36
CA GLN A 111 1.30 15.61 12.51
C GLN A 111 2.04 15.16 13.78
N ILE A 112 2.17 13.85 14.03
CA ILE A 112 2.94 13.30 15.14
C ILE A 112 4.39 13.79 15.09
N SER A 113 5.03 13.81 13.91
CA SER A 113 6.39 14.31 13.74
C SER A 113 6.50 15.79 14.08
N ARG A 114 5.54 16.62 13.64
CA ARG A 114 5.47 18.05 13.99
C ARG A 114 5.31 18.29 15.49
N GLU A 115 4.47 17.51 16.15
CA GLU A 115 4.24 17.60 17.60
C GLU A 115 5.51 17.26 18.40
N GLN A 116 6.42 16.51 17.82
CA GLN A 116 7.74 16.23 18.38
C GLN A 116 8.77 17.33 18.10
N GLY A 117 8.38 18.39 17.40
CA GLY A 117 9.25 19.53 17.08
C GLY A 117 10.05 19.37 15.79
N HIS A 118 9.77 18.36 14.96
CA HIS A 118 10.45 18.19 13.68
C HIS A 118 9.84 19.06 12.58
N SER A 119 10.69 19.59 11.71
CA SER A 119 10.26 20.15 10.43
C SER A 119 9.87 19.02 9.49
N THR A 120 8.73 19.16 8.82
CA THR A 120 8.23 18.14 7.87
C THR A 120 8.16 18.70 6.45
N THR A 121 8.26 17.83 5.46
CA THR A 121 8.19 18.19 4.04
C THR A 121 6.79 17.95 3.44
N GLY A 122 5.87 17.39 4.23
CA GLY A 122 4.50 17.10 3.83
C GLY A 122 4.18 15.61 3.82
N ASN A 123 3.06 15.28 3.22
CA ASN A 123 2.58 13.89 3.09
C ASN A 123 2.08 13.62 1.67
N PHE A 124 1.96 12.34 1.31
CA PHE A 124 1.57 11.91 -0.03
C PHE A 124 0.14 12.33 -0.39
N VAL A 125 -0.77 12.31 0.59
CA VAL A 125 -2.19 12.62 0.37
C VAL A 125 -2.39 14.09 -0.04
N ASP A 126 -1.67 15.01 0.62
CA ASP A 126 -1.89 16.44 0.44
C ASP A 126 -0.89 17.08 -0.54
N ARG A 127 0.30 16.48 -0.75
CA ARG A 127 1.41 17.09 -1.50
C ARG A 127 1.79 16.37 -2.79
N GLU A 128 1.38 15.11 -2.97
CA GLU A 128 1.75 14.32 -4.16
C GLU A 128 0.51 13.87 -4.94
N MET A 129 -0.45 13.24 -4.28
CA MET A 129 -1.68 12.74 -4.91
C MET A 129 -2.42 13.80 -5.73
N PRO A 130 -2.57 15.06 -5.27
CA PRO A 130 -3.26 16.09 -6.07
C PRO A 130 -2.58 16.44 -7.40
N PHE A 131 -1.33 16.05 -7.58
CA PHE A 131 -0.53 16.34 -8.78
C PHE A 131 -0.37 15.14 -9.72
N VAL A 132 -1.05 14.03 -9.47
CA VAL A 132 -1.10 12.89 -10.40
C VAL A 132 -1.79 13.32 -11.69
N PRO A 133 -1.14 13.24 -12.87
CA PRO A 133 -1.74 13.62 -14.14
C PRO A 133 -2.84 12.62 -14.56
N GLY A 134 -3.87 13.13 -15.24
CA GLY A 134 -5.01 12.31 -15.68
C GLY A 134 -4.67 11.26 -16.74
N GLU A 135 -3.64 11.52 -17.54
CA GLU A 135 -3.12 10.62 -18.57
C GLU A 135 -2.22 9.49 -18.02
N THR A 136 -1.95 9.46 -16.72
CA THR A 136 -1.12 8.43 -16.09
C THR A 136 -1.68 7.03 -16.35
N THR A 137 -0.82 6.13 -16.84
CA THR A 137 -1.16 4.72 -17.11
C THR A 137 -0.48 3.74 -16.14
N LEU A 138 0.58 4.17 -15.46
CA LEU A 138 1.29 3.40 -14.44
C LEU A 138 1.56 4.28 -13.22
N VAL A 139 1.22 3.79 -12.04
CA VAL A 139 1.57 4.44 -10.77
C VAL A 139 2.33 3.48 -9.90
N THR A 140 3.42 3.94 -9.27
CA THR A 140 4.02 3.28 -8.11
C THR A 140 3.79 4.13 -6.86
N VAL A 141 3.45 3.48 -5.75
CA VAL A 141 3.32 4.11 -4.43
C VAL A 141 4.25 3.38 -3.48
N PHE A 142 5.29 4.06 -2.99
CA PHE A 142 6.25 3.50 -2.04
C PHE A 142 6.56 4.48 -0.92
N GLY A 143 6.20 4.10 0.32
CA GLY A 143 6.43 4.91 1.51
C GLY A 143 5.96 4.22 2.79
N GLY A 144 6.02 4.97 3.90
CA GLY A 144 5.67 4.51 5.23
C GLY A 144 6.87 4.33 6.17
N GLY A 145 8.11 4.35 5.66
CA GLY A 145 9.31 4.28 6.50
C GLY A 145 9.44 5.48 7.45
N ASN A 146 9.17 6.68 6.95
CA ASN A 146 9.17 7.90 7.78
C ASN A 146 8.06 7.85 8.84
N ASP A 147 6.89 7.29 8.49
CA ASP A 147 5.76 7.09 9.40
C ASP A 147 6.16 6.13 10.55
N VAL A 148 6.81 5.00 10.23
CA VAL A 148 7.34 4.07 11.26
C VAL A 148 8.28 4.78 12.19
N ASN A 149 9.23 5.56 11.67
CA ASN A 149 10.23 6.24 12.49
C ASN A 149 9.61 7.28 13.42
N ALA A 150 8.72 8.14 12.92
CA ALA A 150 8.08 9.19 13.73
C ALA A 150 7.19 8.60 14.83
N ILE A 151 6.39 7.59 14.52
CA ILE A 151 5.52 6.95 15.51
C ILE A 151 6.35 6.16 16.55
N THR A 152 7.46 5.53 16.11
CA THR A 152 8.38 4.86 17.03
C THR A 152 8.97 5.86 18.03
N GLU A 153 9.44 7.01 17.55
CA GLU A 153 9.99 8.08 18.41
C GLU A 153 8.93 8.61 19.37
N ALA A 154 7.69 8.83 18.92
CA ALA A 154 6.60 9.26 19.79
C ALA A 154 6.33 8.25 20.92
N ALA A 155 6.31 6.96 20.59
CA ALA A 155 6.09 5.89 21.56
C ALA A 155 7.24 5.83 22.59
N GLU A 156 8.50 6.01 22.16
CA GLU A 156 9.65 6.08 23.06
C GLU A 156 9.60 7.31 24.01
N ARG A 157 8.98 8.40 23.55
CA ARG A 157 8.73 9.60 24.37
C ARG A 157 7.48 9.48 25.24
N GLY A 158 6.85 8.31 25.30
CA GLY A 158 5.74 8.01 26.18
C GLY A 158 4.36 8.18 25.56
N ALA A 159 4.23 8.36 24.25
CA ALA A 159 2.93 8.31 23.59
C ALA A 159 2.29 6.93 23.81
N GLY A 160 0.99 6.94 24.15
CA GLY A 160 0.26 5.73 24.53
C GLY A 160 0.27 5.43 26.03
N GLY A 161 1.13 6.07 26.83
CA GLY A 161 1.17 5.92 28.29
C GLY A 161 1.28 4.46 28.73
N SER A 162 0.31 3.95 29.49
CA SER A 162 0.28 2.57 29.95
C SER A 162 -0.19 1.56 28.90
N ASP A 163 -0.72 2.02 27.75
CA ASP A 163 -1.18 1.16 26.64
C ASP A 163 -0.46 1.53 25.33
N THR A 164 0.85 1.36 25.30
CA THR A 164 1.67 1.58 24.10
C THR A 164 1.16 0.74 22.92
N LYS A 165 0.78 -0.53 23.17
CA LYS A 165 0.31 -1.38 22.08
C LYS A 165 -0.99 -0.87 21.47
N GLY A 166 -1.95 -0.49 22.27
CA GLY A 166 -3.22 0.10 21.80
C GLY A 166 -3.00 1.39 21.00
N TYR A 167 -2.05 2.23 21.43
CA TYR A 167 -1.63 3.42 20.68
C TYR A 167 -1.08 3.04 19.30
N LEU A 168 -0.13 2.10 19.23
CA LEU A 168 0.46 1.67 17.95
C LEU A 168 -0.59 1.04 17.02
N ASP A 169 -1.49 0.22 17.55
CA ASP A 169 -2.60 -0.36 16.78
C ASP A 169 -3.54 0.74 16.24
N ALA A 170 -3.74 1.84 16.97
CA ALA A 170 -4.50 2.98 16.48
C ALA A 170 -3.78 3.69 15.32
N GLN A 171 -2.45 3.86 15.42
CA GLN A 171 -1.65 4.44 14.32
C GLN A 171 -1.64 3.56 13.07
N ILE A 172 -1.60 2.24 13.22
CA ILE A 172 -1.71 1.30 12.09
C ILE A 172 -3.06 1.47 11.38
N ARG A 173 -4.16 1.59 12.13
CA ARG A 173 -5.48 1.83 11.51
C ARG A 173 -5.57 3.19 10.82
N ALA A 174 -5.02 4.25 11.41
CA ALA A 174 -4.95 5.58 10.79
C ALA A 174 -4.17 5.54 9.48
N PHE A 175 -3.00 4.91 9.48
CA PHE A 175 -2.20 4.70 8.27
C PHE A 175 -3.00 3.97 7.18
N GLY A 176 -3.73 2.90 7.52
CA GLY A 176 -4.57 2.17 6.57
C GLY A 176 -5.68 3.04 5.96
N THR A 177 -6.31 3.89 6.79
CA THR A 177 -7.34 4.84 6.34
C THR A 177 -6.75 5.87 5.36
N ASP A 178 -5.59 6.44 5.70
CA ASP A 178 -4.91 7.42 4.84
C ASP A 178 -4.40 6.78 3.55
N TYR A 179 -3.93 5.52 3.61
CA TYR A 179 -3.54 4.79 2.41
C TYR A 179 -4.73 4.58 1.47
N ALA A 180 -5.87 4.13 1.99
CA ALA A 180 -7.08 3.95 1.20
C ALA A 180 -7.54 5.29 0.57
N ARG A 181 -7.44 6.40 1.32
CA ARG A 181 -7.70 7.76 0.81
C ARG A 181 -6.75 8.13 -0.32
N LEU A 182 -5.45 7.85 -0.16
CA LEU A 182 -4.43 8.07 -1.19
C LEU A 182 -4.77 7.30 -2.48
N ILE A 183 -5.02 6.00 -2.38
CA ILE A 183 -5.33 5.14 -3.53
C ILE A 183 -6.63 5.58 -4.22
N THR A 184 -7.66 5.92 -3.44
CA THR A 184 -8.93 6.47 -3.97
C THR A 184 -8.69 7.77 -4.72
N GLY A 185 -7.88 8.67 -4.17
CA GLY A 185 -7.52 9.93 -4.82
C GLY A 185 -6.74 9.73 -6.13
N VAL A 186 -5.75 8.83 -6.13
CA VAL A 186 -5.00 8.45 -7.34
C VAL A 186 -5.96 7.89 -8.40
N ARG A 187 -6.85 6.98 -8.02
CA ARG A 187 -7.84 6.39 -8.93
C ARG A 187 -8.80 7.43 -9.49
N GLY A 188 -9.24 8.39 -8.67
CA GLY A 188 -10.11 9.49 -9.10
C GLY A 188 -9.45 10.42 -10.11
N ARG A 189 -8.12 10.55 -10.08
CA ARG A 189 -7.36 11.39 -11.02
C ARG A 189 -6.92 10.63 -12.28
N ALA A 190 -6.49 9.39 -12.14
CA ALA A 190 -5.99 8.53 -13.20
C ALA A 190 -6.77 7.21 -13.21
N ALA A 191 -8.00 7.25 -13.69
CA ALA A 191 -8.95 6.13 -13.63
C ALA A 191 -8.43 4.86 -14.32
N ASN A 192 -7.62 5.01 -15.37
CA ASN A 192 -7.08 3.93 -16.16
C ASN A 192 -5.66 3.49 -15.74
N ALA A 193 -5.11 4.05 -14.67
CA ALA A 193 -3.77 3.71 -14.22
C ALA A 193 -3.72 2.30 -13.61
N PHE A 194 -2.74 1.50 -14.02
CA PHE A 194 -2.33 0.33 -13.26
C PHE A 194 -1.48 0.79 -12.07
N ILE A 195 -1.85 0.40 -10.86
CA ILE A 195 -1.21 0.87 -9.63
C ILE A 195 -0.41 -0.26 -9.01
N ILE A 196 0.86 0.00 -8.70
CA ILE A 196 1.71 -0.91 -7.92
C ILE A 196 1.96 -0.27 -6.56
N VAL A 197 1.41 -0.86 -5.53
CA VAL A 197 1.69 -0.55 -4.14
C VAL A 197 2.93 -1.33 -3.73
N VAL A 198 3.94 -0.65 -3.18
CA VAL A 198 5.11 -1.30 -2.59
C VAL A 198 4.94 -1.26 -1.08
N ASN A 199 4.84 -2.42 -0.44
CA ASN A 199 4.67 -2.45 1.02
C ASN A 199 6.00 -2.18 1.75
N VAL A 200 5.89 -1.77 3.02
CA VAL A 200 7.05 -1.42 3.86
C VAL A 200 7.79 -2.70 4.26
N PRO A 201 9.13 -2.77 4.12
CA PRO A 201 9.92 -3.85 4.73
C PRO A 201 9.88 -3.73 6.26
N ASN A 202 10.26 -4.81 6.98
CA ASN A 202 10.42 -4.73 8.44
C ASN A 202 11.59 -3.81 8.79
N MET A 203 11.28 -2.58 9.20
CA MET A 203 12.27 -1.55 9.52
C MET A 203 13.21 -1.99 10.66
N ALA A 204 12.76 -2.86 11.58
CA ALA A 204 13.59 -3.41 12.65
C ALA A 204 14.65 -4.40 12.16
N ALA A 205 14.54 -4.89 10.93
CA ALA A 205 15.48 -5.83 10.31
C ALA A 205 16.54 -5.13 9.44
N LEU A 206 16.32 -3.86 9.08
CA LEU A 206 17.22 -3.11 8.21
C LEU A 206 18.56 -2.78 8.90
N PRO A 207 19.64 -2.59 8.14
CA PRO A 207 20.97 -2.34 8.70
C PRO A 207 21.01 -1.16 9.70
N TYR A 208 20.29 -0.05 9.45
CA TYR A 208 20.28 1.11 10.35
C TYR A 208 19.71 0.81 11.75
N ALA A 209 18.86 -0.21 11.87
CA ALA A 209 18.24 -0.57 13.14
C ALA A 209 19.10 -1.52 14.00
N ARG A 210 20.25 -1.98 13.50
CA ARG A 210 21.08 -2.97 14.20
C ARG A 210 21.60 -2.46 15.57
N GLY A 211 21.82 -1.15 15.69
CA GLY A 211 22.28 -0.52 16.93
C GLY A 211 21.15 -0.12 17.88
N TYR A 212 19.89 -0.28 17.51
CA TYR A 212 18.77 0.12 18.36
C TYR A 212 18.48 -0.90 19.46
N SER A 213 17.94 -0.39 20.57
CA SER A 213 17.48 -1.23 21.67
C SER A 213 16.39 -2.22 21.23
N GLU A 214 16.28 -3.35 21.91
CA GLU A 214 15.25 -4.32 21.61
C GLU A 214 13.83 -3.76 21.75
N PRO A 215 13.49 -2.97 22.80
CA PRO A 215 12.17 -2.33 22.89
C PRO A 215 11.85 -1.47 21.67
N ARG A 216 12.79 -0.62 21.20
CA ARG A 216 12.62 0.19 19.99
C ARG A 216 12.38 -0.68 18.76
N ARG A 217 13.17 -1.72 18.57
CA ARG A 217 13.02 -2.64 17.45
C ARG A 217 11.68 -3.40 17.47
N ARG A 218 11.15 -3.73 18.64
CA ARG A 218 9.80 -4.31 18.78
C ARG A 218 8.71 -3.36 18.30
N ILE A 219 8.79 -2.09 18.66
CA ILE A 219 7.86 -1.05 18.18
C ILE A 219 7.95 -0.92 16.66
N MET A 220 9.16 -0.79 16.12
CA MET A 220 9.40 -0.68 14.68
C MET A 220 8.85 -1.90 13.92
N GLN A 221 9.08 -3.12 14.41
CA GLN A 221 8.53 -4.34 13.80
C GLN A 221 7.00 -4.35 13.83
N HIS A 222 6.38 -4.00 14.96
CA HIS A 222 4.93 -3.98 15.12
C HIS A 222 4.29 -3.03 14.10
N LEU A 223 4.83 -1.81 13.97
CA LEU A 223 4.37 -0.81 13.01
C LEU A 223 4.60 -1.28 11.57
N SER A 224 5.82 -1.74 11.24
CA SER A 224 6.16 -2.17 9.87
C SER A 224 5.27 -3.31 9.39
N VAL A 225 5.06 -4.33 10.22
CA VAL A 225 4.17 -5.46 9.90
C VAL A 225 2.73 -5.00 9.76
N GLY A 226 2.27 -4.11 10.64
CA GLY A 226 0.93 -3.52 10.56
C GLY A 226 0.75 -2.72 9.27
N PHE A 227 1.68 -1.84 8.94
CA PHE A 227 1.65 -1.01 7.73
C PHE A 227 1.73 -1.85 6.45
N ALA A 228 2.59 -2.87 6.42
CA ALA A 228 2.63 -3.79 5.28
C ALA A 228 1.28 -4.48 5.07
N ARG A 229 0.61 -4.90 6.13
CA ARG A 229 -0.74 -5.49 6.05
C ARG A 229 -1.78 -4.49 5.53
N GLU A 230 -1.73 -3.23 5.96
CA GLU A 230 -2.62 -2.19 5.45
C GLU A 230 -2.34 -1.87 3.97
N ALA A 231 -1.06 -1.83 3.55
CA ALA A 231 -0.69 -1.72 2.15
C ALA A 231 -1.22 -2.91 1.32
N ASN A 232 -1.10 -4.13 1.85
CA ASN A 232 -1.58 -5.35 1.19
C ASN A 232 -3.11 -5.35 1.00
N ARG A 233 -3.87 -4.71 1.89
CA ARG A 233 -5.33 -4.56 1.76
C ARG A 233 -5.74 -3.65 0.62
N GLN A 234 -4.83 -2.87 0.04
CA GLN A 234 -5.12 -2.04 -1.12
C GLN A 234 -5.23 -2.84 -2.42
N ALA A 235 -4.84 -4.12 -2.43
CA ALA A 235 -4.94 -4.99 -3.59
C ALA A 235 -6.40 -5.08 -4.07
N ALA A 236 -6.62 -4.79 -5.35
CA ALA A 236 -7.92 -4.74 -6.00
C ALA A 236 -7.75 -4.89 -7.52
N PRO A 237 -8.80 -5.03 -8.32
CA PRO A 237 -8.68 -4.99 -9.77
C PRO A 237 -7.90 -3.76 -10.25
N GLY A 238 -6.77 -3.98 -10.93
CA GLY A 238 -5.86 -2.93 -11.41
C GLY A 238 -4.95 -2.32 -10.33
N ILE A 239 -4.89 -2.92 -9.14
CA ILE A 239 -3.98 -2.56 -8.05
C ILE A 239 -3.31 -3.82 -7.54
N VAL A 240 -1.99 -3.88 -7.63
CA VAL A 240 -1.19 -5.02 -7.15
C VAL A 240 -0.18 -4.58 -6.09
N VAL A 241 0.29 -5.53 -5.31
CA VAL A 241 1.26 -5.25 -4.25
C VAL A 241 2.60 -5.90 -4.61
N LEU A 242 3.66 -5.10 -4.60
CA LEU A 242 5.03 -5.60 -4.52
C LEU A 242 5.39 -5.80 -3.05
N ASP A 243 5.60 -7.05 -2.68
CA ASP A 243 5.88 -7.46 -1.31
C ASP A 243 7.38 -7.35 -0.99
N LEU A 244 7.80 -6.24 -0.38
CA LEU A 244 9.14 -6.07 0.19
C LEU A 244 9.24 -6.65 1.60
N MET A 245 8.13 -6.72 2.35
CA MET A 245 8.13 -7.29 3.70
C MET A 245 8.67 -8.72 3.69
N CYS A 246 8.28 -9.51 2.70
CA CYS A 246 8.68 -10.92 2.58
C CYS A 246 9.75 -11.17 1.49
N ASP A 247 10.31 -10.14 0.89
CA ASP A 247 11.44 -10.26 -0.04
C ASP A 247 12.77 -10.30 0.73
N GLY A 248 13.35 -11.48 0.91
CA GLY A 248 14.63 -11.65 1.62
C GLY A 248 15.76 -10.79 1.05
N GLN A 249 15.75 -10.50 -0.25
CA GLN A 249 16.76 -9.67 -0.91
C GLN A 249 16.64 -8.18 -0.51
N ALA A 250 15.46 -7.74 -0.05
CA ALA A 250 15.25 -6.37 0.44
C ALA A 250 15.95 -6.11 1.79
N TYR A 251 16.56 -7.12 2.41
CA TYR A 251 17.29 -7.02 3.70
C TYR A 251 18.79 -7.26 3.56
N ASP A 252 19.28 -7.52 2.35
CA ASP A 252 20.72 -7.72 2.10
C ASP A 252 21.47 -6.41 2.37
N ALA A 253 22.36 -6.43 3.35
CA ALA A 253 23.14 -5.26 3.76
C ALA A 253 23.96 -4.63 2.63
N SER A 254 24.38 -5.41 1.64
CA SER A 254 25.13 -4.91 0.48
C SER A 254 24.30 -4.03 -0.46
N ARG A 255 22.98 -4.00 -0.29
CA ARG A 255 22.02 -3.22 -1.07
C ARG A 255 21.65 -1.89 -0.45
N PHE A 256 22.24 -1.56 0.70
CA PHE A 256 21.99 -0.30 1.41
C PHE A 256 23.16 0.67 1.27
N SER A 257 22.84 1.95 1.33
CA SER A 257 23.81 3.02 1.44
C SER A 257 24.46 3.01 2.83
N SER A 258 25.43 3.89 3.07
CA SER A 258 26.16 3.97 4.34
C SER A 258 25.25 4.29 5.55
N ASP A 259 24.06 4.86 5.31
CA ASP A 259 23.10 5.14 6.38
C ASP A 259 22.33 3.89 6.84
N GLY A 260 22.40 2.80 6.07
CA GLY A 260 21.72 1.53 6.34
C GLY A 260 20.19 1.56 6.25
N PHE A 261 19.63 2.70 5.85
CA PHE A 261 18.19 2.95 5.71
C PHE A 261 17.75 3.01 4.24
N HIS A 262 18.42 3.84 3.45
CA HIS A 262 18.14 3.97 2.03
C HIS A 262 18.87 2.89 1.21
N PRO A 263 18.24 2.35 0.19
CA PRO A 263 18.94 1.50 -0.78
C PRO A 263 20.08 2.26 -1.46
N ASN A 264 21.13 1.55 -1.83
CA ASN A 264 22.14 2.01 -2.78
C ASN A 264 21.72 1.66 -4.23
N ASP A 265 22.60 1.87 -5.21
CA ASP A 265 22.32 1.58 -6.61
C ASP A 265 21.89 0.13 -6.85
N ALA A 266 22.50 -0.84 -6.14
CA ALA A 266 22.13 -2.25 -6.25
C ALA A 266 20.75 -2.54 -5.64
N GLY A 267 20.43 -1.89 -4.53
CA GLY A 267 19.10 -1.98 -3.89
C GLY A 267 18.00 -1.39 -4.77
N TYR A 268 18.25 -0.22 -5.35
CA TYR A 268 17.31 0.41 -6.27
C TYR A 268 17.15 -0.36 -7.59
N SER A 269 18.22 -0.94 -8.11
CA SER A 269 18.15 -1.82 -9.29
C SER A 269 17.28 -3.05 -9.00
N HIS A 270 17.44 -3.69 -7.83
CA HIS A 270 16.60 -4.81 -7.41
C HIS A 270 15.12 -4.41 -7.34
N LEU A 271 14.79 -3.28 -6.71
CA LEU A 271 13.42 -2.79 -6.62
C LEU A 271 12.83 -2.52 -8.02
N ALA A 272 13.60 -1.86 -8.90
CA ALA A 272 13.18 -1.57 -10.27
C ALA A 272 12.95 -2.85 -11.09
N ASP A 273 13.79 -3.87 -10.94
CA ASP A 273 13.62 -5.16 -11.62
C ASP A 273 12.36 -5.89 -11.18
N ARG A 274 12.04 -5.86 -9.87
CA ARG A 274 10.80 -6.42 -9.34
C ARG A 274 9.57 -5.69 -9.89
N LEU A 275 9.60 -4.35 -9.90
CA LEU A 275 8.53 -3.53 -10.48
C LEU A 275 8.37 -3.80 -11.98
N ARG A 276 9.48 -3.87 -12.72
CA ARG A 276 9.48 -4.20 -14.16
C ARG A 276 8.84 -5.56 -14.43
N ALA A 277 9.15 -6.57 -13.61
CA ALA A 277 8.56 -7.90 -13.76
C ALA A 277 7.03 -7.84 -13.64
N ILE A 278 6.49 -7.08 -12.68
CA ILE A 278 5.05 -6.88 -12.51
C ILE A 278 4.44 -6.16 -13.73
N VAL A 279 5.07 -5.08 -14.20
CA VAL A 279 4.61 -4.36 -15.41
C VAL A 279 4.60 -5.27 -16.64
N ASN A 280 5.51 -6.24 -16.71
CA ASN A 280 5.58 -7.24 -17.78
C ASN A 280 4.69 -8.47 -17.54
N GLY A 281 3.78 -8.41 -16.58
CA GLY A 281 2.75 -9.44 -16.36
C GLY A 281 3.13 -10.54 -15.37
N ALA A 282 4.25 -10.41 -14.63
CA ALA A 282 4.51 -11.32 -13.54
C ALA A 282 3.45 -11.16 -12.45
N SER A 283 2.96 -12.30 -11.92
CA SER A 283 2.05 -12.28 -10.79
C SER A 283 2.74 -11.70 -9.55
N SER A 284 2.02 -10.84 -8.85
CA SER A 284 2.46 -10.29 -7.58
C SER A 284 1.33 -10.43 -6.57
N SER A 285 1.63 -11.07 -5.46
CA SER A 285 0.72 -11.21 -4.31
C SER A 285 1.52 -11.07 -3.04
N ALA A 286 0.98 -10.36 -2.08
CA ALA A 286 1.61 -10.23 -0.77
C ALA A 286 1.47 -11.53 0.02
N SER A 287 2.54 -11.92 0.69
CA SER A 287 2.56 -13.08 1.58
C SER A 287 1.82 -12.76 2.88
N GLY A 288 1.06 -13.70 3.40
CA GLY A 288 0.35 -13.54 4.68
C GLY A 288 1.32 -13.55 5.87
N SER A 289 2.45 -14.27 5.75
CA SER A 289 3.49 -14.38 6.78
C SER A 289 4.83 -14.81 6.19
N CYS A 290 5.91 -14.37 6.82
CA CYS A 290 7.29 -14.77 6.51
C CYS A 290 8.20 -14.52 7.72
N SER A 291 9.42 -15.06 7.70
CA SER A 291 10.38 -14.90 8.80
C SER A 291 10.76 -13.45 9.08
N GLN A 292 10.74 -12.60 8.08
CA GLN A 292 11.03 -11.16 8.23
C GLN A 292 10.00 -10.42 9.10
N MET A 293 8.80 -10.96 9.29
CA MET A 293 7.78 -10.37 10.17
C MET A 293 8.04 -10.59 11.67
N THR A 294 9.01 -11.45 12.03
CA THR A 294 9.24 -11.88 13.42
C THR A 294 10.73 -11.91 13.78
N VAL A 295 11.49 -10.88 13.37
CA VAL A 295 12.95 -10.80 13.63
C VAL A 295 13.29 -10.43 15.07
N VAL A 296 12.35 -9.87 15.80
CA VAL A 296 12.38 -9.64 17.26
C VAL A 296 11.09 -10.17 17.88
N ALA A 297 11.08 -10.34 19.20
CA ALA A 297 9.86 -10.74 19.91
C ALA A 297 8.71 -9.76 19.65
N ALA A 298 7.48 -10.25 19.67
CA ALA A 298 6.30 -9.38 19.58
C ALA A 298 6.20 -8.43 20.79
N LEU A 299 5.45 -7.33 20.61
CA LEU A 299 5.06 -6.41 21.69
C LEU A 299 4.07 -7.05 22.64
#